data_f3745d9e1ed5657d3f8bbb6e8074da66
#
_entry.id   f3745d9e1ed5657d3f8bbb6e8074da66
#
_cell.length_a   1.000
_cell.length_b   1.000
_cell.length_c   1.000
_cell.angle_alpha   90.00
_cell.angle_beta   90.00
_cell.angle_gamma   90.00
#
_symmetry.space_group_name_H-M   'P 1'
#
loop_
_entity.id
_entity.type
_entity.pdbx_description
1 polymer ?
#
loop_
_entity_poly.entity_id
_entity_poly.type
_entity_poly.pdbx_seq_one_letter_code
_entity_poly.pdbx_strand_id
1 'polypeptide(L)'
;EEKKMRLPIAYGRTITNEVFMFDLAKTPHLLVAGATGTGKSVAINAIITSLLYKKHPAELKLVLVDPKMVEFAPYKPLLRHYLAATPDTDPNQVVITDCDKVVNTLNSLVIEMENRYKLLMDAGVRTLEDYNEKFVSRRLNPEKLIDGALHHQYLQYIVIIIDEYG
;
A
#
# COMPACT_ATOMS: atom_id res chain seq x y z
N GLU A 1 18.62 -8.58 -9.76
CA GLU A 1 18.13 -8.21 -8.41
C GLU A 1 16.66 -7.81 -8.42
N GLU A 2 16.17 -7.08 -9.43
CA GLU A 2 14.76 -6.65 -9.56
C GLU A 2 13.75 -7.80 -9.45
N LYS A 3 14.03 -8.97 -10.01
CA LYS A 3 13.14 -10.15 -9.99
C LYS A 3 12.86 -10.71 -8.60
N LYS A 4 13.64 -10.32 -7.59
CA LYS A 4 13.49 -10.76 -6.19
C LYS A 4 12.81 -9.73 -5.30
N MET A 5 12.57 -8.50 -5.80
CA MET A 5 11.92 -7.45 -5.04
C MET A 5 10.40 -7.63 -5.08
N ARG A 6 9.75 -7.46 -3.93
CA ARG A 6 8.30 -7.58 -3.80
C ARG A 6 7.57 -6.30 -4.21
N LEU A 7 8.08 -5.15 -3.76
CA LEU A 7 7.58 -3.83 -4.13
C LEU A 7 8.76 -2.99 -4.66
N PRO A 8 9.23 -3.27 -5.90
CA PRO A 8 10.38 -2.58 -6.46
C PRO A 8 10.07 -1.12 -6.79
N ILE A 9 10.90 -0.23 -6.28
CA ILE A 9 10.83 1.21 -6.52
C ILE A 9 12.06 1.64 -7.32
N ALA A 10 11.85 2.18 -8.51
CA ALA A 10 12.86 2.89 -9.27
C ALA A 10 12.82 4.36 -8.85
N TYR A 11 13.68 4.74 -7.91
CA TYR A 11 13.60 6.04 -7.25
C TYR A 11 14.27 7.17 -8.03
N GLY A 12 15.27 6.84 -8.85
CA GLY A 12 16.01 7.82 -9.64
C GLY A 12 17.38 7.32 -10.07
N ARG A 13 18.31 8.24 -10.27
CA ARG A 13 19.70 7.95 -10.61
C ARG A 13 20.66 8.52 -9.58
N THR A 14 21.73 7.78 -9.35
CA THR A 14 22.86 8.24 -8.53
C THR A 14 23.68 9.29 -9.26
N ILE A 15 24.62 9.91 -8.56
CA ILE A 15 25.59 10.83 -9.16
C ILE A 15 26.48 10.15 -10.21
N THR A 16 26.62 8.83 -10.16
CA THR A 16 27.32 7.99 -11.14
C THR A 16 26.43 7.57 -12.31
N ASN A 17 25.21 8.14 -12.41
CA ASN A 17 24.20 7.85 -13.42
C ASN A 17 23.66 6.41 -13.43
N GLU A 18 23.84 5.67 -12.35
CA GLU A 18 23.25 4.34 -12.15
C GLU A 18 21.82 4.45 -11.64
N VAL A 19 20.94 3.53 -12.04
CA VAL A 19 19.57 3.49 -11.56
C VAL A 19 19.56 3.04 -10.10
N PHE A 20 19.02 3.87 -9.20
CA PHE A 20 18.83 3.51 -7.81
C PHE A 20 17.46 2.87 -7.63
N MET A 21 17.48 1.64 -7.15
CA MET A 21 16.27 0.84 -6.87
C MET A 21 16.32 0.26 -5.45
N PHE A 22 15.14 0.19 -4.82
CA PHE A 22 14.99 -0.50 -3.54
C PHE A 22 13.64 -1.23 -3.46
N ASP A 23 13.53 -2.15 -2.51
CA ASP A 23 12.30 -2.88 -2.24
C ASP A 23 11.54 -2.23 -1.07
N LEU A 24 10.40 -1.62 -1.35
CA LEU A 24 9.58 -0.98 -0.32
C LEU A 24 9.05 -1.99 0.71
N ALA A 25 8.85 -3.24 0.33
CA ALA A 25 8.43 -4.29 1.26
C ALA A 25 9.49 -4.58 2.35
N LYS A 26 10.77 -4.32 2.06
CA LYS A 26 11.88 -4.41 3.02
C LYS A 26 12.16 -3.12 3.78
N THR A 27 11.52 -2.04 3.36
CA THR A 27 11.61 -0.71 3.97
C THR A 27 10.20 -0.25 4.30
N PRO A 28 9.55 -0.86 5.32
CA PRO A 28 8.10 -0.70 5.55
C PRO A 28 7.69 0.72 5.92
N HIS A 29 8.62 1.54 6.40
CA HIS A 29 8.40 2.94 6.73
C HIS A 29 9.47 3.79 6.07
N LEU A 30 9.06 4.68 5.17
CA LEU A 30 9.92 5.58 4.43
C LEU A 30 9.49 7.02 4.70
N LEU A 31 10.41 7.83 5.20
CA LEU A 31 10.24 9.27 5.31
C LEU A 31 10.94 9.95 4.13
N VAL A 32 10.16 10.70 3.35
CA VAL A 32 10.66 11.53 2.25
C VAL A 32 10.56 13.00 2.67
N ALA A 33 11.69 13.64 2.91
CA ALA A 33 11.73 15.03 3.34
C ALA A 33 12.50 15.90 2.32
N GLY A 34 12.04 17.12 2.15
CA GLY A 34 12.68 18.10 1.28
C GLY A 34 11.99 19.45 1.37
N ALA A 35 12.76 20.53 1.19
CA ALA A 35 12.19 21.87 1.06
C ALA A 35 11.32 22.00 -0.20
N THR A 36 10.47 23.00 -0.28
CA THR A 36 9.67 23.30 -1.46
C THR A 36 10.57 23.40 -2.69
N GLY A 37 10.20 22.69 -3.78
CA GLY A 37 10.96 22.68 -5.03
C GLY A 37 12.18 21.75 -5.07
N THR A 38 12.47 20.98 -3.99
CA THR A 38 13.62 20.05 -3.95
C THR A 38 13.33 18.67 -4.53
N GLY A 39 12.09 18.42 -4.98
CA GLY A 39 11.73 17.18 -5.65
C GLY A 39 10.97 16.15 -4.80
N LYS A 40 10.44 16.53 -3.61
CA LYS A 40 9.61 15.64 -2.78
C LYS A 40 8.46 15.03 -3.58
N SER A 41 7.67 15.85 -4.27
CA SER A 41 6.54 15.40 -5.08
C SER A 41 6.99 14.51 -6.25
N VAL A 42 8.13 14.82 -6.87
CA VAL A 42 8.73 13.99 -7.93
C VAL A 42 9.09 12.60 -7.39
N ALA A 43 9.68 12.55 -6.20
CA ALA A 43 10.05 11.32 -5.53
C ALA A 43 8.82 10.46 -5.18
N ILE A 44 7.77 11.07 -4.64
CA ILE A 44 6.50 10.39 -4.34
C ILE A 44 5.86 9.85 -5.63
N ASN A 45 5.82 10.66 -6.69
CA ASN A 45 5.32 10.23 -8.00
C ASN A 45 6.14 9.07 -8.59
N ALA A 46 7.46 9.05 -8.42
CA ALA A 46 8.32 7.95 -8.85
C ALA A 46 7.97 6.65 -8.08
N ILE A 47 7.69 6.74 -6.79
CA ILE A 47 7.25 5.60 -5.97
C ILE A 47 5.91 5.06 -6.49
N ILE A 48 4.89 5.91 -6.61
CA ILE A 48 3.56 5.50 -7.07
C ILE A 48 3.65 4.87 -8.47
N THR A 49 4.32 5.55 -9.39
CA THR A 49 4.48 5.07 -10.77
C THR A 49 5.18 3.72 -10.81
N SER A 50 6.27 3.53 -10.05
CA SER A 50 6.97 2.25 -9.96
C SER A 50 6.06 1.12 -9.50
N LEU A 51 5.24 1.36 -8.48
CA LEU A 51 4.27 0.39 -7.97
C LEU A 51 3.21 0.03 -9.01
N LEU A 52 2.64 1.04 -9.70
CA LEU A 52 1.62 0.84 -10.72
C LEU A 52 2.14 0.04 -11.93
N TYR A 53 3.41 0.23 -12.31
CA TYR A 53 4.03 -0.53 -13.40
C TYR A 53 4.31 -1.98 -13.03
N LYS A 54 4.53 -2.29 -11.75
CA LYS A 54 5.03 -3.59 -11.31
C LYS A 54 4.00 -4.46 -10.64
N LYS A 55 2.89 -3.89 -10.16
CA LYS A 55 1.88 -4.62 -9.39
C LYS A 55 0.51 -4.53 -10.02
N HIS A 56 -0.16 -5.68 -10.06
CA HIS A 56 -1.56 -5.72 -10.47
C HIS A 56 -2.48 -5.22 -9.33
N PRO A 57 -3.66 -4.63 -9.61
CA PRO A 57 -4.61 -4.19 -8.58
C PRO A 57 -5.05 -5.29 -7.61
N ALA A 58 -4.95 -6.56 -8.03
CA ALA A 58 -5.21 -7.70 -7.16
C ALA A 58 -4.09 -7.98 -6.14
N GLU A 59 -2.90 -7.38 -6.32
CA GLU A 59 -1.74 -7.57 -5.44
C GLU A 59 -1.44 -6.34 -4.58
N LEU A 60 -1.97 -5.16 -4.96
CA LEU A 60 -1.64 -3.87 -4.34
C LEU A 60 -2.86 -2.98 -4.20
N LYS A 61 -3.00 -2.38 -3.03
CA LYS A 61 -3.90 -1.24 -2.78
C LYS A 61 -3.11 -0.05 -2.25
N LEU A 62 -3.57 1.15 -2.61
CA LEU A 62 -3.00 2.42 -2.20
C LEU A 62 -4.01 3.18 -1.34
N VAL A 63 -3.52 3.80 -0.27
CA VAL A 63 -4.25 4.80 0.52
C VAL A 63 -3.50 6.12 0.36
N LEU A 64 -4.15 7.12 -0.23
CA LEU A 64 -3.55 8.42 -0.52
C LEU A 64 -4.16 9.48 0.39
N VAL A 65 -3.28 10.18 1.13
CA VAL A 65 -3.64 11.28 2.03
C VAL A 65 -2.97 12.55 1.54
N ASP A 66 -3.78 13.54 1.16
CA ASP A 66 -3.32 14.83 0.62
C ASP A 66 -4.22 15.96 1.17
N PRO A 67 -3.88 16.52 2.34
CA PRO A 67 -4.69 17.58 2.95
C PRO A 67 -4.82 18.83 2.09
N LYS A 68 -3.87 19.08 1.20
CA LYS A 68 -3.84 20.26 0.33
C LYS A 68 -4.52 20.05 -1.02
N MET A 69 -4.90 18.84 -1.37
CA MET A 69 -5.55 18.46 -2.64
C MET A 69 -4.75 18.80 -3.91
N VAL A 70 -3.43 18.84 -3.83
CA VAL A 70 -2.55 19.27 -4.92
C VAL A 70 -1.85 18.09 -5.58
N GLU A 71 -1.21 17.24 -4.76
CA GLU A 71 -0.25 16.23 -5.25
C GLU A 71 -0.92 14.99 -5.83
N PHE A 72 -2.05 14.54 -5.24
CA PHE A 72 -2.67 13.26 -5.62
C PHE A 72 -3.92 13.40 -6.50
N ALA A 73 -4.28 14.61 -6.91
CA ALA A 73 -5.39 14.82 -7.84
C ALA A 73 -5.27 14.00 -9.15
N PRO A 74 -4.08 13.83 -9.75
CA PRO A 74 -3.90 13.00 -10.96
C PRO A 74 -4.23 11.52 -10.77
N TYR A 75 -4.22 11.02 -9.53
CA TYR A 75 -4.44 9.60 -9.21
C TYR A 75 -5.91 9.24 -8.95
N LYS A 76 -6.84 10.17 -9.01
CA LYS A 76 -8.29 9.91 -8.91
C LYS A 76 -8.79 8.78 -9.83
N PRO A 77 -8.33 8.65 -11.08
CA PRO A 77 -8.75 7.54 -11.94
C PRO A 77 -8.41 6.14 -11.42
N LEU A 78 -7.45 6.02 -10.49
CA LEU A 78 -7.06 4.75 -9.87
C LEU A 78 -8.10 4.21 -8.87
N LEU A 79 -9.13 4.99 -8.53
CA LEU A 79 -10.19 4.62 -7.60
C LEU A 79 -10.75 3.22 -7.85
N ARG A 80 -11.05 2.91 -9.07
CA ARG A 80 -11.75 1.65 -9.42
C ARG A 80 -10.88 0.40 -9.22
N HIS A 81 -9.57 0.56 -9.14
CA HIS A 81 -8.65 -0.57 -9.20
C HIS A 81 -7.64 -0.60 -8.04
N TYR A 82 -6.94 0.50 -7.80
CA TYR A 82 -5.81 0.54 -6.87
C TYR A 82 -6.10 1.21 -5.54
N LEU A 83 -7.03 2.17 -5.48
CA LEU A 83 -7.27 2.87 -4.23
C LEU A 83 -8.09 2.00 -3.27
N ALA A 84 -7.63 1.93 -2.03
CA ALA A 84 -8.43 1.36 -0.95
C ALA A 84 -9.43 2.42 -0.48
N ALA A 85 -10.69 2.00 -0.37
CA ALA A 85 -11.77 2.84 0.11
C ALA A 85 -12.54 2.10 1.19
N THR A 86 -13.04 2.81 2.19
CA THR A 86 -14.01 2.26 3.13
C THR A 86 -15.40 2.21 2.48
N PRO A 87 -16.32 1.37 2.95
CA PRO A 87 -17.67 1.29 2.38
C PRO A 87 -18.41 2.65 2.33
N ASP A 88 -18.08 3.55 3.24
CA ASP A 88 -18.67 4.88 3.36
C ASP A 88 -17.91 5.98 2.60
N THR A 89 -16.87 5.60 1.83
CA THR A 89 -16.07 6.57 1.07
C THR A 89 -16.88 7.10 -0.11
N ASP A 90 -17.06 8.41 -0.19
CA ASP A 90 -17.60 9.07 -1.39
C ASP A 90 -16.67 8.77 -2.59
N PRO A 91 -17.21 8.21 -3.69
CA PRO A 91 -16.43 7.94 -4.89
C PRO A 91 -15.69 9.16 -5.46
N ASN A 92 -16.12 10.39 -5.10
CA ASN A 92 -15.46 11.61 -5.51
C ASN A 92 -14.36 12.09 -4.54
N GLN A 93 -14.28 11.48 -3.36
CA GLN A 93 -13.32 11.85 -2.29
C GLN A 93 -12.40 10.69 -1.88
N VAL A 94 -11.81 10.04 -2.84
CA VAL A 94 -10.96 8.85 -2.63
C VAL A 94 -9.55 9.20 -2.15
N VAL A 95 -9.10 10.40 -2.48
CA VAL A 95 -7.92 10.99 -1.83
C VAL A 95 -8.41 11.65 -0.54
N ILE A 96 -7.84 11.25 0.57
CA ILE A 96 -8.27 11.69 1.89
C ILE A 96 -7.67 13.07 2.15
N THR A 97 -8.54 14.05 2.32
CA THR A 97 -8.17 15.46 2.49
C THR A 97 -8.56 16.04 3.84
N ASP A 98 -9.47 15.35 4.55
CA ASP A 98 -10.00 15.75 5.84
C ASP A 98 -9.28 15.02 6.96
N CYS A 99 -8.79 15.75 7.96
CA CYS A 99 -8.04 15.19 9.09
C CYS A 99 -8.84 14.15 9.88
N ASP A 100 -10.14 14.36 10.10
CA ASP A 100 -10.99 13.39 10.81
C ASP A 100 -11.12 12.09 10.01
N LYS A 101 -11.24 12.18 8.70
CA LYS A 101 -11.24 11.01 7.81
C LYS A 101 -9.88 10.30 7.79
N VAL A 102 -8.77 11.04 7.90
CA VAL A 102 -7.43 10.43 8.04
C VAL A 102 -7.37 9.56 9.28
N VAL A 103 -7.78 10.08 10.44
CA VAL A 103 -7.77 9.33 11.71
C VAL A 103 -8.64 8.07 11.60
N ASN A 104 -9.85 8.19 11.08
CA ASN A 104 -10.75 7.07 10.89
C ASN A 104 -10.17 6.00 9.93
N THR A 105 -9.54 6.44 8.86
CA THR A 105 -8.87 5.53 7.91
C THR A 105 -7.70 4.82 8.57
N LEU A 106 -6.86 5.52 9.33
CA LEU A 106 -5.74 4.92 10.05
C LEU A 106 -6.23 3.90 11.09
N ASN A 107 -7.30 4.21 11.83
CA ASN A 107 -7.92 3.26 12.75
C ASN A 107 -8.44 2.00 12.02
N SER A 108 -9.08 2.16 10.87
CA SER A 108 -9.52 1.03 10.03
C SER A 108 -8.35 0.18 9.53
N LEU A 109 -7.22 0.81 9.20
CA LEU A 109 -6.00 0.09 8.79
C LEU A 109 -5.35 -0.66 9.95
N VAL A 110 -5.44 -0.15 11.19
CA VAL A 110 -4.99 -0.89 12.38
C VAL A 110 -5.85 -2.15 12.57
N ILE A 111 -7.16 -2.04 12.45
CA ILE A 111 -8.07 -3.19 12.53
C ILE A 111 -7.75 -4.22 11.43
N GLU A 112 -7.52 -3.76 10.20
CA GLU A 112 -7.13 -4.63 9.08
C GLU A 112 -5.80 -5.33 9.36
N MET A 113 -4.82 -4.62 9.90
CA MET A 113 -3.54 -5.20 10.31
C MET A 113 -3.71 -6.30 11.36
N GLU A 114 -4.51 -6.05 12.39
CA GLU A 114 -4.81 -7.04 13.44
C GLU A 114 -5.52 -8.27 12.87
N ASN A 115 -6.48 -8.08 11.96
CA ASN A 115 -7.15 -9.18 11.28
C ASN A 115 -6.17 -10.01 10.44
N ARG A 116 -5.22 -9.37 9.75
CA ARG A 116 -4.16 -10.07 9.02
C ARG A 116 -3.25 -10.86 9.93
N TYR A 117 -2.89 -10.34 11.10
CA TYR A 117 -2.11 -11.11 12.08
C TYR A 117 -2.85 -12.38 12.53
N LYS A 118 -4.16 -12.33 12.74
CA LYS A 118 -4.97 -13.51 13.06
C LYS A 118 -4.95 -14.54 11.93
N LEU A 119 -5.07 -14.09 10.67
CA LEU A 119 -4.99 -14.97 9.50
C LEU A 119 -3.61 -15.61 9.33
N LEU A 120 -2.53 -14.85 9.52
CA LEU A 120 -1.17 -15.36 9.47
C LEU A 120 -0.91 -16.39 10.57
N MET A 121 -1.39 -16.12 11.78
CA MET A 121 -1.27 -17.00 12.93
C MET A 121 -2.01 -18.33 12.70
N ASP A 122 -3.25 -18.28 12.19
CA ASP A 122 -4.02 -19.49 11.86
C ASP A 122 -3.35 -20.30 10.74
N ALA A 123 -2.76 -19.62 9.76
CA ALA A 123 -2.00 -20.25 8.69
C ALA A 123 -0.63 -20.80 9.14
N GLY A 124 -0.16 -20.47 10.35
CA GLY A 124 1.14 -20.89 10.87
C GLY A 124 2.30 -20.30 10.09
N VAL A 125 2.20 -19.05 9.65
CA VAL A 125 3.24 -18.32 8.90
C VAL A 125 3.51 -16.95 9.50
N ARG A 126 4.65 -16.35 9.12
CA ARG A 126 5.09 -15.05 9.67
C ARG A 126 5.10 -13.92 8.65
N THR A 127 5.06 -14.24 7.36
CA THR A 127 5.15 -13.25 6.29
C THR A 127 3.93 -13.30 5.40
N LEU A 128 3.62 -12.18 4.76
CA LEU A 128 2.55 -12.06 3.80
C LEU A 128 2.79 -12.97 2.57
N GLU A 129 4.05 -13.09 2.17
CA GLU A 129 4.47 -13.94 1.05
C GLU A 129 4.15 -15.41 1.31
N ASP A 130 4.61 -15.93 2.46
CA ASP A 130 4.37 -17.33 2.84
C ASP A 130 2.88 -17.63 2.95
N TYR A 131 2.11 -16.65 3.46
CA TYR A 131 0.66 -16.75 3.55
C TYR A 131 0.02 -16.86 2.17
N ASN A 132 0.34 -15.92 1.27
CA ASN A 132 -0.22 -15.89 -0.07
C ASN A 132 0.21 -17.12 -0.90
N GLU A 133 1.44 -17.61 -0.71
CA GLU A 133 1.89 -18.86 -1.33
C GLU A 133 1.05 -20.06 -0.86
N LYS A 134 0.78 -20.17 0.44
CA LYS A 134 -0.12 -21.21 0.98
C LYS A 134 -1.55 -21.06 0.44
N PHE A 135 -2.06 -19.84 0.34
CA PHE A 135 -3.40 -19.59 -0.17
C PHE A 135 -3.51 -19.98 -1.65
N VAL A 136 -2.60 -19.51 -2.50
CA VAL A 136 -2.59 -19.80 -3.95
C VAL A 136 -2.39 -21.30 -4.20
N SER A 137 -1.56 -21.98 -3.38
CA SER A 137 -1.37 -23.44 -3.47
C SER A 137 -2.52 -24.26 -2.86
N ARG A 138 -3.63 -23.62 -2.46
CA ARG A 138 -4.83 -24.25 -1.88
C ARG A 138 -4.55 -25.05 -0.59
N ARG A 139 -3.58 -24.62 0.20
CA ARG A 139 -3.27 -25.22 1.50
C ARG A 139 -4.02 -24.58 2.66
N LEU A 140 -4.77 -23.51 2.40
CA LEU A 140 -5.65 -22.85 3.36
C LEU A 140 -7.11 -23.06 2.93
N ASN A 141 -7.97 -23.36 3.90
CA ASN A 141 -9.40 -23.54 3.63
C ASN A 141 -10.12 -22.18 3.66
N PRO A 142 -10.60 -21.65 2.52
CA PRO A 142 -11.28 -20.35 2.48
C PRO A 142 -12.65 -20.37 3.18
N GLU A 143 -13.24 -21.54 3.44
CA GLU A 143 -14.53 -21.67 4.13
C GLU A 143 -14.35 -21.72 5.65
N LYS A 144 -13.12 -21.91 6.14
CA LYS A 144 -12.84 -21.95 7.58
C LYS A 144 -13.07 -20.57 8.19
N LEU A 145 -13.96 -20.53 9.19
CA LEU A 145 -14.22 -19.33 9.97
C LEU A 145 -13.12 -19.19 11.04
N ILE A 146 -12.44 -18.04 11.04
CA ILE A 146 -11.38 -17.70 11.96
C ILE A 146 -11.86 -16.56 12.85
N ASP A 147 -11.69 -16.70 14.18
CA ASP A 147 -12.08 -15.71 15.18
C ASP A 147 -13.57 -15.23 15.02
N GLY A 148 -14.44 -16.13 14.54
CA GLY A 148 -15.87 -15.87 14.40
C GLY A 148 -16.33 -15.00 13.22
N ALA A 149 -15.38 -14.41 12.44
CA ALA A 149 -15.73 -13.48 11.38
C ALA A 149 -14.80 -13.50 10.17
N LEU A 150 -13.57 -13.99 10.29
CA LEU A 150 -12.57 -13.91 9.23
C LEU A 150 -12.50 -15.20 8.43
N HIS A 151 -12.20 -15.07 7.14
CA HIS A 151 -11.95 -16.18 6.25
C HIS A 151 -10.60 -16.01 5.55
N HIS A 152 -9.95 -17.12 5.20
CA HIS A 152 -8.75 -17.04 4.38
C HIS A 152 -9.06 -16.46 3.00
N GLN A 153 -8.28 -15.48 2.61
CA GLN A 153 -8.35 -14.81 1.31
C GLN A 153 -6.95 -14.39 0.88
N TYR A 154 -6.77 -14.07 -0.39
CA TYR A 154 -5.51 -13.49 -0.84
C TYR A 154 -5.32 -12.11 -0.19
N LEU A 155 -4.16 -11.88 0.41
CA LEU A 155 -3.84 -10.63 1.09
C LEU A 155 -2.98 -9.74 0.18
N GLN A 156 -3.56 -8.64 -0.25
CA GLN A 156 -2.87 -7.61 -1.05
C GLN A 156 -1.91 -6.80 -0.18
N TYR A 157 -0.85 -6.26 -0.76
CA TYR A 157 -0.10 -5.18 -0.12
C TYR A 157 -0.99 -3.93 -0.01
N ILE A 158 -0.88 -3.24 1.10
CA ILE A 158 -1.51 -1.92 1.30
C ILE A 158 -0.39 -0.94 1.56
N VAL A 159 -0.23 0.04 0.67
CA VAL A 159 0.75 1.11 0.79
C VAL A 159 0.03 2.42 1.08
N ILE A 160 0.40 3.04 2.19
CA ILE A 160 -0.15 4.32 2.63
C ILE A 160 0.84 5.40 2.26
N ILE A 161 0.39 6.42 1.55
CA ILE A 161 1.21 7.55 1.13
C ILE A 161 0.57 8.82 1.65
N ILE A 162 1.29 9.53 2.50
CA ILE A 162 0.86 10.78 3.12
C ILE A 162 1.78 11.88 2.61
N ASP A 163 1.24 12.85 1.87
CA ASP A 163 2.03 13.93 1.28
C ASP A 163 2.59 14.87 2.33
N GLU A 164 1.78 15.24 3.29
CA GLU A 164 2.17 16.15 4.37
C GLU A 164 1.66 15.62 5.71
N TYR A 165 2.58 15.58 6.68
CA TYR A 165 2.29 15.21 8.06
C TYR A 165 2.72 16.37 8.95
N GLY A 166 1.76 17.13 9.43
CA GLY A 166 1.98 18.29 10.28
C GLY A 166 0.78 18.57 11.17
#